data_9fe46e54cf616eaf9251f714834880ef
#
_entry.id   9fe46e54cf616eaf9251f714834880ef
#
_cell.length_a   1.000
_cell.length_b   1.000
_cell.length_c   1.000
_cell.angle_alpha   90.00
_cell.angle_beta   90.00
_cell.angle_gamma   90.00
#
_symmetry.space_group_name_H-M   'P 1'
#
loop_
_entity.id
_entity.type
_entity.pdbx_description
1 polymer ?
#
loop_
_entity_poly.entity_id
_entity_poly.type
_entity_poly.pdbx_seq_one_letter_code
_entity_poly.pdbx_strand_id
1 'polypeptide(L)'
;MSYLDVAPLITALRNTPEEFELSSGWLCHVRSWHSFRVGPEDRIEIRAACNCVLLAVRPEQEREFAAGYREWQAAYWRPLEINRDFASHFGRRTRLLQWTIDATGALHRWLLQRGRGRREVGVPVSPAA
;
A
#
# COMPACT_ATOMS: atom_id res chain seq x y z
N MET A 1 15.87 15.12 29.46
CA MET A 1 15.48 14.09 28.47
C MET A 1 14.17 13.46 28.90
N SER A 2 13.19 13.49 28.05
CA SER A 2 11.88 12.91 28.32
C SER A 2 11.78 11.54 27.64
N TYR A 3 11.16 10.59 28.33
CA TYR A 3 10.90 9.27 27.76
C TYR A 3 9.51 9.20 27.17
N LEU A 4 9.43 8.67 25.97
CA LEU A 4 8.17 8.37 25.31
C LEU A 4 7.77 6.92 25.60
N ASP A 5 6.52 6.73 26.01
CA ASP A 5 5.96 5.39 26.13
C ASP A 5 5.54 4.92 24.74
N VAL A 6 6.20 3.91 24.22
CA VAL A 6 5.93 3.37 22.89
C VAL A 6 5.04 2.12 22.88
N ALA A 7 4.52 1.72 24.04
CA ALA A 7 3.60 0.57 24.11
C ALA A 7 2.39 0.72 23.15
N PRO A 8 1.72 1.87 23.07
CA PRO A 8 0.66 2.06 22.08
C PRO A 8 1.14 1.91 20.63
N LEU A 9 2.35 2.34 20.34
CA LEU A 9 2.94 2.23 19.01
C LEU A 9 3.29 0.79 18.65
N ILE A 10 3.77 0.01 19.60
CA ILE A 10 4.04 -1.42 19.42
C ILE A 10 2.73 -2.15 19.08
N THR A 11 1.67 -1.85 19.82
CA THR A 11 0.34 -2.37 19.54
C THR A 11 -0.15 -1.96 18.15
N ALA A 12 0.05 -0.70 17.77
CA ALA A 12 -0.34 -0.19 16.45
C ALA A 12 0.45 -0.86 15.33
N LEU A 13 1.73 -1.15 15.50
CA LEU A 13 2.52 -1.88 14.50
C LEU A 13 1.92 -3.26 14.17
N ARG A 14 1.30 -3.90 15.14
CA ARG A 14 0.66 -5.20 14.97
C ARG A 14 -0.76 -5.12 14.44
N ASN A 15 -1.55 -4.19 14.95
CA ASN A 15 -2.99 -4.11 14.69
C ASN A 15 -3.35 -3.17 13.55
N THR A 16 -2.61 -2.10 13.38
CA THR A 16 -2.86 -1.06 12.36
C THR A 16 -1.56 -0.73 11.61
N PRO A 17 -1.01 -1.70 10.87
CA PRO A 17 0.28 -1.52 10.19
C PRO A 17 0.26 -0.41 9.13
N GLU A 18 -0.90 -0.06 8.61
CA GLU A 18 -1.10 1.01 7.63
C GLU A 18 -0.86 2.42 8.19
N GLU A 19 -0.79 2.57 9.51
CA GLU A 19 -0.47 3.86 10.14
C GLU A 19 1.02 4.20 10.09
N PHE A 20 1.83 3.26 9.64
CA PHE A 20 3.27 3.43 9.57
C PHE A 20 3.78 3.42 8.14
N GLU A 21 4.78 4.23 7.89
CA GLU A 21 5.45 4.32 6.60
C GLU A 21 6.96 4.37 6.82
N LEU A 22 7.70 3.68 5.96
CA LEU A 22 9.16 3.70 5.97
C LEU A 22 9.64 4.68 4.91
N SER A 23 10.37 5.70 5.34
CA SER A 23 10.92 6.71 4.45
C SER A 23 12.38 7.00 4.83
N SER A 24 13.29 6.78 3.89
CA SER A 24 14.73 7.04 4.08
C SER A 24 15.33 6.40 5.34
N GLY A 25 14.89 5.20 5.67
CA GLY A 25 15.32 4.46 6.85
C GLY A 25 14.64 4.87 8.15
N TRP A 26 13.69 5.79 8.09
CA TRP A 26 12.89 6.22 9.24
C TRP A 26 11.50 5.61 9.18
N LEU A 27 11.10 4.98 10.26
CA LEU A 27 9.72 4.52 10.44
C LEU A 27 8.89 5.69 10.94
N CYS A 28 7.98 6.17 10.11
CA CYS A 28 7.14 7.31 10.41
C CYS A 28 5.75 6.83 10.84
N HIS A 29 5.29 7.29 12.00
CA HIS A 29 3.92 7.09 12.43
C HIS A 29 3.09 8.30 12.00
N VAL A 30 2.18 8.06 11.05
CA VAL A 30 1.44 9.14 10.38
C VAL A 30 0.55 9.93 11.34
N ARG A 31 -0.03 9.26 12.33
CA ARG A 31 -0.94 9.91 13.29
C ARG A 31 -0.24 10.82 14.28
N SER A 32 0.91 10.41 14.80
CA SER A 32 1.61 11.16 15.84
C SER A 32 2.72 12.06 15.31
N TRP A 33 3.07 11.91 14.03
CA TRP A 33 4.19 12.62 13.41
C TRP A 33 5.55 12.33 14.05
N HIS A 34 5.66 11.21 14.77
CA HIS A 34 6.93 10.74 15.29
C HIS A 34 7.59 9.83 14.26
N SER A 35 8.90 9.98 14.14
CA SER A 35 9.70 9.10 13.29
C SER A 35 10.72 8.38 14.16
N PHE A 36 10.93 7.12 13.86
CA PHE A 36 11.79 6.23 14.62
C PHE A 36 12.83 5.61 13.70
N ARG A 37 14.03 5.45 14.18
CA ARG A 37 15.07 4.69 13.49
C ARG A 37 15.62 3.64 14.42
N VAL A 38 15.59 2.39 13.97
CA VAL A 38 16.16 1.26 14.70
C VAL A 38 17.63 1.15 14.31
N GLY A 39 18.50 1.45 15.26
CA GLY A 39 19.95 1.37 15.10
C GLY A 39 20.52 0.02 15.52
N PRO A 40 21.86 -0.10 15.51
CA PRO A 40 22.52 -1.29 16.02
C PRO A 40 22.21 -1.49 17.50
N GLU A 41 22.23 -2.76 17.95
CA GLU A 41 21.91 -3.15 19.32
C GLU A 41 20.49 -2.75 19.77
N ASP A 42 19.56 -2.66 18.81
CA ASP A 42 18.16 -2.33 19.04
C ASP A 42 17.94 -0.95 19.68
N ARG A 43 18.89 -0.04 19.53
CA ARG A 43 18.71 1.34 19.97
C ARG A 43 17.75 2.07 19.08
N ILE A 44 16.83 2.81 19.69
CA ILE A 44 15.80 3.55 18.97
C ILE A 44 16.10 5.03 19.05
N GLU A 45 16.27 5.66 17.88
CA GLU A 45 16.31 7.12 17.76
C GLU A 45 14.92 7.63 17.45
N ILE A 46 14.53 8.73 18.08
CA ILE A 46 13.24 9.39 17.85
C ILE A 46 13.47 10.75 17.25
N ARG A 47 12.69 11.07 16.23
CA ARG A 47 12.56 12.41 15.70
C ARG A 47 11.10 12.83 15.80
N ALA A 48 10.81 13.87 16.56
CA ALA A 48 9.49 14.46 16.61
C ALA A 48 9.35 15.54 15.52
N ALA A 49 8.12 15.84 15.12
CA ALA A 49 7.84 16.93 14.17
C ALA A 49 8.35 18.28 14.68
N CYS A 50 8.35 18.46 15.99
CA CYS A 50 8.96 19.60 16.65
C CYS A 50 10.24 19.14 17.36
N ASN A 51 11.38 19.64 16.95
CA ASN A 51 12.67 19.35 17.59
C ASN A 51 12.85 20.05 18.96
N CYS A 52 11.77 20.47 19.57
CA CYS A 52 11.79 21.28 20.79
C CYS A 52 12.18 20.46 22.03
N VAL A 53 12.02 19.15 22.00
CA VAL A 53 12.29 18.27 23.14
C VAL A 53 13.04 17.04 22.67
N LEU A 54 14.12 16.72 23.37
CA LEU A 54 14.82 15.45 23.16
C LEU A 54 13.99 14.31 23.78
N LEU A 55 13.46 13.48 22.90
CA LEU A 55 12.70 12.30 23.29
C LEU A 55 13.55 11.04 23.14
N ALA A 56 13.39 10.14 24.05
CA ALA A 56 13.99 8.81 23.98
C ALA A 56 12.96 7.74 24.30
N VAL A 57 13.17 6.56 23.75
CA VAL A 57 12.36 5.39 24.10
C VAL A 57 12.86 4.85 25.42
N ARG A 58 11.97 4.36 26.27
CA ARG A 58 12.38 3.68 27.52
C ARG A 58 13.25 2.48 27.18
N PRO A 59 14.40 2.30 27.86
CA PRO A 59 15.31 1.20 27.55
C PRO A 59 14.65 -0.19 27.57
N GLU A 60 13.71 -0.40 28.46
CA GLU A 60 12.97 -1.67 28.54
C GLU A 60 12.04 -1.93 27.35
N GLN A 61 11.65 -0.89 26.62
CA GLN A 61 10.77 -0.99 25.48
C GLN A 61 11.51 -1.04 24.13
N GLU A 62 12.78 -0.69 24.12
CA GLU A 62 13.56 -0.63 22.86
C GLU A 62 13.60 -1.97 22.13
N ARG A 63 13.85 -3.05 22.88
CA ARG A 63 13.91 -4.40 22.31
C ARG A 63 12.56 -4.85 21.75
N GLU A 64 11.50 -4.57 22.46
CA GLU A 64 10.14 -4.94 22.03
C GLU A 64 9.71 -4.11 20.81
N PHE A 65 10.03 -2.84 20.80
CA PHE A 65 9.78 -1.97 19.65
C PHE A 65 10.56 -2.43 18.42
N ALA A 66 11.84 -2.75 18.57
CA ALA A 66 12.68 -3.25 17.49
C ALA A 66 12.14 -4.57 16.92
N ALA A 67 11.69 -5.48 17.78
CA ALA A 67 11.07 -6.73 17.36
C ALA A 67 9.76 -6.47 16.58
N GLY A 68 8.90 -5.59 17.07
CA GLY A 68 7.67 -5.19 16.39
C GLY A 68 7.94 -4.54 15.03
N TYR A 69 8.95 -3.71 14.94
CA TYR A 69 9.39 -3.10 13.70
C TYR A 69 9.84 -4.14 12.66
N ARG A 70 10.63 -5.12 13.07
CA ARG A 70 11.08 -6.20 12.18
C ARG A 70 9.93 -7.06 11.68
N GLU A 71 8.99 -7.40 12.56
CA GLU A 71 7.77 -8.12 12.20
C GLU A 71 6.92 -7.32 11.21
N TRP A 72 6.72 -6.04 11.46
CA TRP A 72 5.99 -5.13 10.58
C TRP A 72 6.67 -5.02 9.22
N GLN A 73 7.98 -4.85 9.20
CA GLN A 73 8.74 -4.76 7.97
C GLN A 73 8.62 -6.04 7.13
N ALA A 74 8.75 -7.19 7.75
CA ALA A 74 8.68 -8.48 7.06
C ALA A 74 7.26 -8.83 6.59
N ALA A 75 6.25 -8.58 7.42
CA ALA A 75 4.89 -9.00 7.14
C ALA A 75 4.08 -8.00 6.32
N TYR A 76 4.37 -6.71 6.45
CA TYR A 76 3.58 -5.66 5.82
C TYR A 76 4.36 -4.85 4.78
N TRP A 77 5.51 -4.28 5.16
CA TRP A 77 6.20 -3.31 4.31
C TRP A 77 6.91 -3.93 3.12
N ARG A 78 7.66 -5.01 3.32
CA ARG A 78 8.36 -5.69 2.22
C ARG A 78 7.42 -6.18 1.12
N PRO A 79 6.29 -6.83 1.42
CA PRO A 79 5.33 -7.18 0.39
C PRO A 79 4.79 -5.98 -0.39
N LEU A 80 4.53 -4.87 0.29
CA LEU A 80 4.11 -3.63 -0.36
C LEU A 80 5.18 -3.05 -1.27
N GLU A 81 6.42 -3.05 -0.81
CA GLU A 81 7.57 -2.55 -1.56
C GLU A 81 7.80 -3.39 -2.82
N ILE A 82 7.76 -4.71 -2.69
CA ILE A 82 7.86 -5.64 -3.81
C ILE A 82 6.72 -5.39 -4.81
N ASN A 83 5.51 -5.20 -4.35
CA ASN A 83 4.37 -4.90 -5.21
C ASN A 83 4.50 -3.55 -5.91
N ARG A 84 5.05 -2.54 -5.25
CA ARG A 84 5.33 -1.24 -5.85
C ARG A 84 6.42 -1.35 -6.91
N ASP A 85 7.50 -2.06 -6.63
CA ASP A 85 8.59 -2.28 -7.58
C ASP A 85 8.11 -3.10 -8.77
N PHE A 86 7.32 -4.12 -8.54
CA PHE A 86 6.67 -4.89 -9.59
C PHE A 86 5.77 -3.99 -10.45
N ALA A 87 4.94 -3.18 -9.84
CA ALA A 87 4.06 -2.25 -10.54
C ALA A 87 4.86 -1.20 -11.33
N SER A 88 5.99 -0.71 -10.81
CA SER A 88 6.83 0.26 -11.50
C SER A 88 7.59 -0.37 -12.67
N HIS A 89 8.11 -1.60 -12.51
CA HIS A 89 8.82 -2.31 -13.56
C HIS A 89 7.91 -2.82 -14.67
N PHE A 90 6.75 -3.32 -14.33
CA PHE A 90 5.80 -3.88 -15.26
C PHE A 90 4.63 -2.95 -15.59
N GLY A 91 4.55 -1.81 -14.93
CA GLY A 91 3.44 -0.87 -15.06
C GLY A 91 3.22 -0.38 -16.50
N ARG A 92 4.27 -0.17 -17.26
CA ARG A 92 4.16 0.21 -18.68
C ARG A 92 3.68 -0.97 -19.53
N ARG A 93 4.19 -2.17 -19.28
CA ARG A 93 3.75 -3.37 -20.00
C ARG A 93 2.34 -3.78 -19.64
N THR A 94 2.01 -3.75 -18.36
CA THR A 94 0.64 -4.06 -17.91
C THR A 94 -0.36 -3.02 -18.36
N ARG A 95 -0.02 -1.76 -18.43
CA ARG A 95 -0.89 -0.72 -18.99
C ARG A 95 -1.17 -0.94 -20.47
N LEU A 96 -0.16 -1.30 -21.25
CA LEU A 96 -0.32 -1.63 -22.67
C LEU A 96 -1.14 -2.92 -22.84
N LEU A 97 -0.87 -3.96 -22.08
CA LEU A 97 -1.65 -5.19 -22.09
C LEU A 97 -3.10 -4.96 -21.66
N GLN A 98 -3.32 -4.19 -20.61
CA GLN A 98 -4.66 -3.84 -20.17
C GLN A 98 -5.40 -3.03 -21.22
N TRP A 99 -4.74 -2.08 -21.85
CA TRP A 99 -5.31 -1.31 -22.94
C TRP A 99 -5.70 -2.19 -24.14
N THR A 100 -4.84 -3.14 -24.53
CA THR A 100 -5.15 -4.07 -25.63
C THR A 100 -6.30 -5.01 -25.28
N ILE A 101 -6.37 -5.50 -24.05
CA ILE A 101 -7.48 -6.33 -23.55
C ILE A 101 -8.77 -5.51 -23.53
N ASP A 102 -8.75 -4.30 -23.05
CA ASP A 102 -9.91 -3.41 -23.00
C ASP A 102 -10.38 -3.04 -24.41
N ALA A 103 -9.46 -2.77 -25.33
CA ALA A 103 -9.76 -2.47 -26.71
C ALA A 103 -10.38 -3.67 -27.43
N THR A 104 -9.85 -4.88 -27.25
CA THR A 104 -10.42 -6.09 -27.83
C THR A 104 -11.77 -6.45 -27.22
N GLY A 105 -11.95 -6.24 -25.93
CA GLY A 105 -13.23 -6.43 -25.25
C GLY A 105 -14.29 -5.44 -25.74
N ALA A 106 -13.94 -4.19 -25.93
CA ALA A 106 -14.83 -3.18 -26.47
C ALA A 106 -15.23 -3.48 -27.92
N LEU A 107 -14.27 -3.89 -28.74
CA LEU A 107 -14.52 -4.30 -30.12
C LEU A 107 -15.45 -5.52 -30.19
N HIS A 108 -15.21 -6.50 -29.35
CA HIS A 108 -16.05 -7.70 -29.28
C HIS A 108 -17.50 -7.37 -28.88
N ARG A 109 -17.68 -6.53 -27.88
CA ARG A 109 -19.01 -6.04 -27.47
C ARG A 109 -19.70 -5.27 -28.59
N TRP A 110 -18.97 -4.43 -29.29
CA TRP A 110 -19.50 -3.65 -30.41
C TRP A 110 -19.96 -4.57 -31.56
N LEU A 111 -19.18 -5.58 -31.90
CA LEU A 111 -19.56 -6.59 -32.91
C LEU A 111 -20.80 -7.38 -32.52
N LEU A 112 -20.91 -7.77 -31.24
CA LEU A 112 -22.10 -8.46 -30.72
C LEU A 112 -23.34 -7.56 -30.79
N GLN A 113 -23.23 -6.30 -30.47
CA GLN A 113 -24.34 -5.34 -30.57
C GLN A 113 -24.78 -5.14 -32.03
N ARG A 114 -23.84 -5.09 -32.94
CA ARG A 114 -24.12 -4.99 -34.36
C ARG A 114 -24.82 -6.25 -34.88
N GLY A 115 -24.41 -7.40 -34.41
CA GLY A 115 -25.07 -8.66 -34.74
C GLY A 115 -26.51 -8.74 -34.24
N ARG A 116 -26.76 -8.22 -33.04
CA ARG A 116 -28.11 -8.12 -32.49
C ARG A 116 -28.98 -7.14 -33.27
N GLY A 117 -28.46 -5.99 -33.59
CA GLY A 117 -29.19 -5.03 -34.39
C GLY A 117 -29.58 -5.60 -35.78
N ARG A 118 -28.71 -6.36 -36.39
CA ARG A 118 -29.02 -7.04 -37.62
C ARG A 118 -30.12 -8.11 -37.48
N ARG A 119 -30.08 -8.82 -36.37
CA ARG A 119 -31.12 -9.83 -36.10
C ARG A 119 -32.48 -9.17 -35.84
N GLU A 120 -32.49 -8.09 -35.10
CA GLU A 120 -33.71 -7.32 -34.85
C GLU A 120 -34.31 -6.72 -36.09
N VAL A 121 -33.45 -6.16 -36.97
CA VAL A 121 -33.88 -5.62 -38.22
C VAL A 121 -34.26 -6.69 -39.23
N GLY A 122 -33.67 -7.87 -39.09
CA GLY A 122 -33.93 -8.96 -40.00
C GLY A 122 -35.13 -9.75 -39.73
N VAL A 123 -35.79 -9.50 -38.67
CA VAL A 123 -36.83 -10.35 -38.29
C VAL A 123 -38.13 -9.86 -38.64
N PRO A 124 -38.41 -9.19 -39.27
CA PRO A 124 -39.46 -8.76 -39.37
C PRO A 124 -40.43 -9.13 -39.89
N VAL A 125 -40.71 -9.07 -39.99
CA VAL A 125 -41.43 -9.04 -40.67
C VAL A 125 -42.31 -9.75 -40.99
N SER A 126 -42.80 -10.12 -40.59
CA SER A 126 -43.72 -10.64 -40.81
C SER A 126 -44.72 -10.26 -41.06
N PRO A 127 -45.21 -10.38 -41.61
CA PRO A 127 -46.08 -10.11 -41.84
C PRO A 127 -47.10 -10.48 -41.95
N ALA A 128 -47.33 -10.49 -41.69
CA ALA A 128 -48.22 -10.52 -41.65
C ALA A 128 -49.11 -10.64 -42.45
N ALA A 129 -48.95 -10.57 -42.80
CA ALA A 129 -49.83 -10.57 -43.68
C ALA A 129 -50.77 -11.41 -43.71
#